data_21e4f97687b958a5a075bc9c44bda444
#
_entry.id   21e4f97687b958a5a075bc9c44bda444
#
_cell.length_a   1.000
_cell.length_b   1.000
_cell.length_c   1.000
_cell.angle_alpha   90.00
_cell.angle_beta   90.00
_cell.angle_gamma   90.00
#
_symmetry.space_group_name_H-M   'P 1'
#
loop_
_entity.id
_entity.type
_entity.pdbx_description
1 polymer ?
#
loop_
_entity_poly.entity_id
_entity_poly.type
_entity_poly.pdbx_seq_one_letter_code
_entity_poly.pdbx_strand_id
1 'polypeptide(L)'
;SSEMQEQIESLASQGAVALTNKRLVEELKTLFEAFIKLIATAIDKKSEYTGGHCERVPKITMMLADAVAKTKTGKYKDFSMTEDERYELYIAAWLHDCGKVATPPHVVDKGTKLETIFDRIELIKTRVEILKRDVEIQFLKRKLSKVKDLKYDEEYLKDIDKLNSDMEFLEQCNIGGEYMDPKLQSRVISIGKRKFK
;
A
#
# COMPACT_ATOMS: atom_id res chain seq x y z
N SER A 1 -14.36 45.63 -52.78
CA SER A 1 -13.25 45.37 -53.67
C SER A 1 -12.82 43.91 -53.55
N SER A 2 -12.30 43.33 -54.63
CA SER A 2 -11.84 41.91 -54.67
C SER A 2 -10.80 41.62 -53.56
N GLU A 3 -9.94 42.51 -53.25
CA GLU A 3 -8.87 42.40 -52.22
C GLU A 3 -9.44 42.27 -50.81
N MET A 4 -10.51 42.99 -50.46
CA MET A 4 -11.16 42.85 -49.16
C MET A 4 -11.86 41.49 -49.02
N GLN A 5 -12.43 40.96 -50.12
CA GLN A 5 -13.05 39.66 -50.12
C GLN A 5 -12.02 38.54 -49.90
N GLU A 6 -10.87 38.58 -50.57
CA GLU A 6 -9.76 37.63 -50.40
C GLU A 6 -9.21 37.67 -48.98
N GLN A 7 -9.09 38.84 -48.36
CA GLN A 7 -8.67 38.97 -46.97
C GLN A 7 -9.67 38.35 -46.00
N ILE A 8 -10.96 38.54 -46.21
CA ILE A 8 -12.02 37.93 -45.38
C ILE A 8 -12.03 36.41 -45.53
N GLU A 9 -11.91 35.88 -46.75
CA GLU A 9 -11.83 34.45 -47.02
C GLU A 9 -10.59 33.81 -46.37
N SER A 10 -9.44 34.48 -46.44
CA SER A 10 -8.20 34.04 -45.78
C SER A 10 -8.35 34.01 -44.26
N LEU A 11 -8.90 35.05 -43.64
CA LEU A 11 -9.15 35.10 -42.19
C LEU A 11 -10.17 34.07 -41.77
N ALA A 12 -11.24 33.85 -42.53
CA ALA A 12 -12.24 32.84 -42.26
C ALA A 12 -11.62 31.42 -42.31
N SER A 13 -10.77 31.14 -43.31
CA SER A 13 -10.05 29.89 -43.43
C SER A 13 -9.09 29.65 -42.25
N GLN A 14 -8.31 30.67 -41.87
CA GLN A 14 -7.42 30.58 -40.71
C GLN A 14 -8.22 30.36 -39.41
N GLY A 15 -9.36 31.04 -39.23
CA GLY A 15 -10.25 30.85 -38.10
C GLY A 15 -10.83 29.45 -38.06
N ALA A 16 -11.25 28.90 -39.19
CA ALA A 16 -11.75 27.54 -39.28
C ALA A 16 -10.68 26.49 -38.93
N VAL A 17 -9.45 26.67 -39.39
CA VAL A 17 -8.31 25.80 -39.02
C VAL A 17 -8.01 25.90 -37.52
N ALA A 18 -7.98 27.11 -36.96
CA ALA A 18 -7.73 27.31 -35.54
C ALA A 18 -8.81 26.65 -34.67
N LEU A 19 -10.08 26.78 -35.02
CA LEU A 19 -11.20 26.14 -34.33
C LEU A 19 -11.13 24.63 -34.45
N THR A 20 -10.81 24.11 -35.63
CA THR A 20 -10.64 22.66 -35.84
C THR A 20 -9.51 22.11 -35.00
N ASN A 21 -8.36 22.79 -35.00
CA ASN A 21 -7.22 22.36 -34.16
C ASN A 21 -7.56 22.38 -32.68
N LYS A 22 -8.24 23.41 -32.18
CA LYS A 22 -8.70 23.49 -30.80
C LYS A 22 -9.61 22.31 -30.45
N ARG A 23 -10.58 22.03 -31.33
CA ARG A 23 -11.50 20.88 -31.14
C ARG A 23 -10.76 19.53 -31.12
N LEU A 24 -9.83 19.32 -32.04
CA LEU A 24 -9.02 18.09 -32.07
C LEU A 24 -8.19 17.91 -30.80
N VAL A 25 -7.62 18.96 -30.24
CA VAL A 25 -6.88 18.92 -28.98
C VAL A 25 -7.80 18.55 -27.81
N GLU A 26 -9.00 19.10 -27.75
CA GLU A 26 -9.99 18.79 -26.73
C GLU A 26 -10.49 17.33 -26.84
N GLU A 27 -10.74 16.86 -28.06
CA GLU A 27 -11.11 15.45 -28.33
C GLU A 27 -9.98 14.50 -27.95
N LEU A 28 -8.73 14.83 -28.28
CA LEU A 28 -7.55 14.05 -27.88
C LEU A 28 -7.41 13.98 -26.36
N LYS A 29 -7.60 15.08 -25.66
CA LYS A 29 -7.56 15.14 -24.20
C LYS A 29 -8.64 14.24 -23.59
N THR A 30 -9.86 14.30 -24.11
CA THR A 30 -10.98 13.45 -23.68
C THR A 30 -10.69 11.96 -23.89
N LEU A 31 -10.15 11.61 -25.06
CA LEU A 31 -9.75 10.22 -25.37
C LEU A 31 -8.65 9.74 -24.43
N PHE A 32 -7.65 10.56 -24.15
CA PHE A 32 -6.56 10.24 -23.24
C PHE A 32 -7.06 10.00 -21.80
N GLU A 33 -7.97 10.84 -21.32
CA GLU A 33 -8.58 10.63 -20.00
C GLU A 33 -9.40 9.33 -19.94
N ALA A 34 -10.16 9.03 -21.00
CA ALA A 34 -10.93 7.79 -21.08
C ALA A 34 -10.01 6.56 -21.04
N PHE A 35 -8.86 6.62 -21.73
CA PHE A 35 -7.86 5.57 -21.74
C PHE A 35 -7.22 5.37 -20.37
N ILE A 36 -6.85 6.46 -19.67
CA ILE A 36 -6.32 6.40 -18.30
C ILE A 36 -7.34 5.77 -17.35
N LYS A 37 -8.59 6.18 -17.41
CA LYS A 37 -9.68 5.63 -16.58
C LYS A 37 -9.89 4.14 -16.86
N LEU A 38 -9.79 3.72 -18.13
CA LEU A 38 -9.88 2.32 -18.51
C LEU A 38 -8.75 1.48 -17.90
N ILE A 39 -7.51 1.96 -17.99
CA ILE A 39 -6.34 1.28 -17.40
C ILE A 39 -6.51 1.20 -15.88
N ALA A 40 -6.80 2.29 -15.20
CA ALA A 40 -7.01 2.33 -13.76
C ALA A 40 -8.09 1.36 -13.30
N THR A 41 -9.22 1.31 -14.04
CA THR A 41 -10.32 0.38 -13.75
C THR A 41 -9.91 -1.09 -13.98
N ALA A 42 -9.10 -1.36 -15.00
CA ALA A 42 -8.59 -2.71 -15.26
C ALA A 42 -7.64 -3.18 -14.14
N ILE A 43 -6.84 -2.27 -13.59
CA ILE A 43 -5.96 -2.52 -12.44
C ILE A 43 -6.79 -2.79 -11.18
N ASP A 44 -7.82 -1.98 -10.93
CA ASP A 44 -8.74 -2.15 -9.80
C ASP A 44 -9.45 -3.52 -9.81
N LYS A 45 -9.79 -4.02 -11.00
CA LYS A 45 -10.42 -5.35 -11.16
C LYS A 45 -9.45 -6.52 -10.97
N LYS A 46 -8.15 -6.28 -10.98
CA LYS A 46 -7.13 -7.31 -10.74
C LYS A 46 -7.07 -7.72 -9.25
N SER A 47 -7.51 -6.85 -8.34
CA SER A 47 -7.56 -7.10 -6.90
C SER A 47 -9.00 -7.06 -6.41
N GLU A 48 -9.47 -8.11 -5.73
CA GLU A 48 -10.81 -8.17 -5.15
C GLU A 48 -11.05 -7.13 -4.04
N TYR A 49 -9.98 -6.59 -3.46
CA TYR A 49 -10.04 -5.64 -2.33
C TYR A 49 -10.11 -4.17 -2.74
N THR A 50 -9.86 -3.84 -4.01
CA THR A 50 -9.72 -2.45 -4.47
C THR A 50 -10.91 -1.92 -5.27
N GLY A 51 -12.06 -2.60 -5.28
CA GLY A 51 -13.24 -2.19 -6.04
C GLY A 51 -13.64 -0.72 -5.82
N GLY A 52 -13.49 0.10 -6.86
CA GLY A 52 -13.78 1.53 -6.85
C GLY A 52 -12.75 2.41 -6.14
N HIS A 53 -11.59 1.88 -5.75
CA HIS A 53 -10.51 2.66 -5.14
C HIS A 53 -9.95 3.69 -6.12
N CYS A 54 -9.65 3.28 -7.34
CA CYS A 54 -9.11 4.16 -8.38
C CYS A 54 -10.07 5.29 -8.80
N GLU A 55 -11.37 5.17 -8.54
CA GLU A 55 -12.32 6.27 -8.74
C GLU A 55 -12.43 7.22 -7.54
N ARG A 56 -12.25 6.69 -6.32
CA ARG A 56 -12.35 7.51 -5.10
C ARG A 56 -11.14 8.38 -4.88
N VAL A 57 -9.95 7.85 -5.14
CA VAL A 57 -8.68 8.58 -4.90
C VAL A 57 -8.63 9.89 -5.66
N PRO A 58 -8.87 9.97 -6.98
CA PRO A 58 -8.87 11.25 -7.69
C PRO A 58 -9.87 12.25 -7.13
N LYS A 59 -11.09 11.81 -6.77
CA LYS A 59 -12.11 12.69 -6.18
C LYS A 59 -11.64 13.29 -4.86
N ILE A 60 -11.11 12.46 -3.95
CA ILE A 60 -10.62 12.91 -2.64
C ILE A 60 -9.40 13.82 -2.81
N THR A 61 -8.47 13.47 -3.69
CA THR A 61 -7.28 14.28 -3.99
C THR A 61 -7.66 15.68 -4.46
N MET A 62 -8.62 15.77 -5.40
CA MET A 62 -9.08 17.07 -5.88
C MET A 62 -9.82 17.88 -4.82
N MET A 63 -10.64 17.22 -3.98
CA MET A 63 -11.30 17.88 -2.86
C MET A 63 -10.27 18.45 -1.84
N LEU A 64 -9.22 17.71 -1.55
CA LEU A 64 -8.14 18.17 -0.67
C LEU A 64 -7.36 19.32 -1.30
N ALA A 65 -7.01 19.23 -2.57
CA ALA A 65 -6.31 20.30 -3.30
C ALA A 65 -7.12 21.61 -3.29
N ASP A 66 -8.43 21.51 -3.55
CA ASP A 66 -9.34 22.66 -3.51
C ASP A 66 -9.48 23.25 -2.10
N ALA A 67 -9.52 22.42 -1.08
CA ALA A 67 -9.58 22.87 0.30
C ALA A 67 -8.29 23.61 0.71
N VAL A 68 -7.13 23.09 0.30
CA VAL A 68 -5.83 23.73 0.57
C VAL A 68 -5.74 25.05 -0.19
N ALA A 69 -6.11 25.12 -1.46
CA ALA A 69 -6.08 26.35 -2.27
C ALA A 69 -7.03 27.45 -1.74
N LYS A 70 -8.12 27.06 -1.05
CA LYS A 70 -9.05 28.01 -0.39
C LYS A 70 -8.57 28.46 0.97
N THR A 71 -7.55 27.85 1.54
CA THR A 71 -7.03 28.18 2.89
C THR A 71 -6.34 29.55 2.88
N LYS A 72 -6.75 30.46 3.79
CA LYS A 72 -6.21 31.82 3.88
C LYS A 72 -5.30 32.03 5.11
N THR A 73 -5.09 30.99 5.91
CA THR A 73 -4.32 31.08 7.15
C THR A 73 -3.39 29.87 7.28
N GLY A 74 -2.37 29.96 8.13
CA GLY A 74 -1.45 28.88 8.42
C GLY A 74 -0.41 28.64 7.32
N LYS A 75 0.16 27.45 7.29
CA LYS A 75 1.31 27.07 6.46
C LYS A 75 1.01 27.10 4.94
N TYR A 76 -0.24 26.89 4.57
CA TYR A 76 -0.67 26.77 3.16
C TYR A 76 -1.41 28.01 2.63
N LYS A 77 -1.36 29.16 3.37
CA LYS A 77 -2.10 30.39 3.00
C LYS A 77 -1.77 30.93 1.62
N ASP A 78 -0.57 30.68 1.12
CA ASP A 78 -0.05 31.16 -0.14
C ASP A 78 -0.05 30.06 -1.23
N PHE A 79 -0.65 28.91 -0.95
CA PHE A 79 -0.74 27.81 -1.90
C PHE A 79 -1.78 28.14 -2.99
N SER A 80 -1.37 27.99 -4.25
CA SER A 80 -2.24 28.10 -5.42
C SER A 80 -1.83 27.06 -6.45
N MET A 81 -2.74 26.69 -7.30
CA MET A 81 -2.51 25.80 -8.44
C MET A 81 -3.07 26.44 -9.69
N THR A 82 -2.32 26.36 -10.79
CA THR A 82 -2.81 26.65 -12.12
C THR A 82 -3.75 25.54 -12.61
N GLU A 83 -4.50 25.79 -13.68
CA GLU A 83 -5.36 24.75 -14.28
C GLU A 83 -4.54 23.55 -14.81
N ASP A 84 -3.34 23.80 -15.32
CA ASP A 84 -2.44 22.73 -15.79
C ASP A 84 -1.93 21.87 -14.63
N GLU A 85 -1.45 22.48 -13.54
CA GLU A 85 -1.02 21.75 -12.33
C GLU A 85 -2.19 20.97 -11.70
N ARG A 86 -3.38 21.55 -11.73
CA ARG A 86 -4.60 20.87 -11.27
C ARG A 86 -4.92 19.65 -12.13
N TYR A 87 -4.76 19.77 -13.45
CA TYR A 87 -4.96 18.66 -14.38
C TYR A 87 -3.89 17.56 -14.19
N GLU A 88 -2.62 17.94 -14.04
CA GLU A 88 -1.54 17.01 -13.75
C GLU A 88 -1.80 16.22 -12.46
N LEU A 89 -2.23 16.90 -11.38
CA LEU A 89 -2.59 16.25 -10.13
C LEU A 89 -3.76 15.26 -10.30
N TYR A 90 -4.77 15.63 -11.09
CA TYR A 90 -5.89 14.76 -11.40
C TYR A 90 -5.44 13.49 -12.13
N ILE A 91 -4.61 13.61 -13.14
CA ILE A 91 -4.05 12.48 -13.90
C ILE A 91 -3.15 11.62 -13.00
N ALA A 92 -2.28 12.24 -12.22
CA ALA A 92 -1.43 11.53 -11.26
C ALA A 92 -2.24 10.71 -10.24
N ALA A 93 -3.35 11.25 -9.75
CA ALA A 93 -4.24 10.56 -8.83
C ALA A 93 -4.92 9.34 -9.48
N TRP A 94 -5.26 9.38 -10.76
CA TRP A 94 -5.76 8.23 -11.51
C TRP A 94 -4.70 7.14 -11.73
N LEU A 95 -3.44 7.54 -11.92
CA LEU A 95 -2.33 6.65 -12.24
C LEU A 95 -1.51 6.19 -11.02
N HIS A 96 -1.87 6.61 -9.80
CA HIS A 96 -1.08 6.34 -8.60
C HIS A 96 -0.75 4.86 -8.38
N ASP A 97 -1.63 3.97 -8.82
CA ASP A 97 -1.52 2.52 -8.68
C ASP A 97 -1.08 1.79 -9.97
N CYS A 98 -0.72 2.51 -11.03
CA CYS A 98 -0.40 1.91 -12.33
C CYS A 98 0.75 0.87 -12.26
N GLY A 99 1.67 1.01 -11.30
CA GLY A 99 2.75 0.05 -11.05
C GLY A 99 2.28 -1.35 -10.60
N LYS A 100 1.06 -1.48 -10.10
CA LYS A 100 0.47 -2.79 -9.73
C LYS A 100 0.30 -3.75 -10.92
N VAL A 101 0.28 -3.22 -12.16
CA VAL A 101 0.27 -4.08 -13.37
C VAL A 101 1.47 -5.02 -13.42
N ALA A 102 2.65 -4.52 -13.04
CA ALA A 102 3.89 -5.28 -13.05
C ALA A 102 4.07 -6.16 -11.80
N THR A 103 3.25 -5.96 -10.76
CA THR A 103 3.36 -6.70 -9.51
C THR A 103 2.60 -8.03 -9.60
N PRO A 104 3.23 -9.19 -9.25
CA PRO A 104 2.55 -10.48 -9.28
C PRO A 104 1.32 -10.51 -8.35
N PRO A 105 0.22 -11.22 -8.71
CA PRO A 105 -1.01 -11.28 -7.91
C PRO A 105 -0.78 -11.69 -6.45
N HIS A 106 0.05 -12.69 -6.19
CA HIS A 106 0.35 -13.17 -4.84
C HIS A 106 1.11 -12.15 -3.97
N VAL A 107 1.58 -11.05 -4.55
CA VAL A 107 2.18 -9.94 -3.80
C VAL A 107 1.16 -8.84 -3.56
N VAL A 108 0.28 -8.57 -4.54
CA VAL A 108 -0.77 -7.53 -4.47
C VAL A 108 -1.87 -7.96 -3.51
N ASP A 109 -2.30 -9.22 -3.59
CA ASP A 109 -3.51 -9.75 -2.91
C ASP A 109 -3.19 -10.57 -1.67
N LYS A 110 -1.97 -10.45 -1.12
CA LYS A 110 -1.62 -11.21 0.09
C LYS A 110 -2.49 -10.78 1.28
N GLY A 111 -3.10 -11.77 1.95
CA GLY A 111 -3.96 -11.54 3.10
C GLY A 111 -3.20 -11.31 4.41
N THR A 112 -1.94 -11.78 4.49
CA THR A 112 -1.08 -11.63 5.67
C THR A 112 0.30 -11.12 5.31
N LYS A 113 1.02 -10.54 6.29
CA LYS A 113 2.36 -9.98 6.04
C LYS A 113 3.38 -11.01 5.58
N LEU A 114 3.28 -12.25 6.06
CA LEU A 114 4.20 -13.34 5.75
C LEU A 114 3.75 -14.20 4.57
N GLU A 115 2.58 -13.92 4.00
CA GLU A 115 2.08 -14.65 2.84
C GLU A 115 2.95 -14.41 1.60
N THR A 116 3.21 -15.52 0.89
CA THR A 116 3.84 -15.53 -0.43
C THR A 116 3.03 -16.48 -1.32
N ILE A 117 3.51 -17.71 -1.59
CA ILE A 117 2.72 -18.82 -2.18
C ILE A 117 1.87 -19.47 -1.08
N PHE A 118 2.35 -19.44 0.16
CA PHE A 118 1.65 -19.86 1.39
C PHE A 118 2.06 -18.94 2.53
N ASP A 119 1.25 -18.91 3.59
CA ASP A 119 1.57 -18.10 4.78
C ASP A 119 2.73 -18.74 5.57
N ARG A 120 3.85 -18.03 5.63
CA ARG A 120 5.06 -18.49 6.34
C ARG A 120 4.91 -18.49 7.86
N ILE A 121 3.80 -18.06 8.41
CA ILE A 121 3.52 -18.16 9.86
C ILE A 121 3.59 -19.61 10.34
N GLU A 122 3.19 -20.58 9.50
CA GLU A 122 3.28 -21.99 9.81
C GLU A 122 4.73 -22.46 10.00
N LEU A 123 5.67 -21.91 9.24
CA LEU A 123 7.10 -22.16 9.45
C LEU A 123 7.58 -21.59 10.79
N ILE A 124 7.07 -20.42 11.19
CA ILE A 124 7.40 -19.82 12.48
C ILE A 124 6.83 -20.67 13.62
N LYS A 125 5.58 -21.17 13.51
CA LYS A 125 4.99 -22.13 14.46
C LYS A 125 5.87 -23.35 14.66
N THR A 126 6.30 -23.96 13.56
CA THR A 126 7.22 -25.11 13.60
C THR A 126 8.52 -24.78 14.34
N ARG A 127 9.10 -23.61 14.10
CA ARG A 127 10.31 -23.16 14.81
C ARG A 127 10.07 -22.95 16.31
N VAL A 128 8.93 -22.40 16.70
CA VAL A 128 8.56 -22.23 18.11
C VAL A 128 8.37 -23.58 18.79
N GLU A 129 7.76 -24.56 18.10
CA GLU A 129 7.63 -25.93 18.63
C GLU A 129 9.01 -26.60 18.83
N ILE A 130 9.98 -26.36 17.96
CA ILE A 130 11.37 -26.83 18.18
C ILE A 130 11.95 -26.18 19.44
N LEU A 131 11.78 -24.86 19.63
CA LEU A 131 12.25 -24.19 20.85
C LEU A 131 11.59 -24.73 22.12
N LYS A 132 10.30 -25.06 22.10
CA LYS A 132 9.60 -25.70 23.23
C LYS A 132 10.22 -27.08 23.55
N ARG A 133 10.51 -27.88 22.53
CA ARG A 133 11.19 -29.19 22.71
C ARG A 133 12.59 -29.03 23.25
N ASP A 134 13.34 -27.99 22.81
CA ASP A 134 14.68 -27.71 23.39
C ASP A 134 14.57 -27.40 24.90
N VAL A 135 13.57 -26.59 25.29
CA VAL A 135 13.29 -26.28 26.72
C VAL A 135 12.92 -27.56 27.49
N GLU A 136 12.04 -28.38 26.94
CA GLU A 136 11.63 -29.64 27.54
C GLU A 136 12.82 -30.61 27.71
N ILE A 137 13.63 -30.78 26.69
CA ILE A 137 14.84 -31.62 26.73
C ILE A 137 15.80 -31.14 27.82
N GLN A 138 16.00 -29.84 27.96
CA GLN A 138 16.85 -29.29 29.01
C GLN A 138 16.27 -29.54 30.41
N PHE A 139 14.98 -29.36 30.57
CA PHE A 139 14.24 -29.67 31.80
C PHE A 139 14.36 -31.15 32.18
N LEU A 140 14.13 -32.06 31.24
CA LEU A 140 14.26 -33.50 31.45
C LEU A 140 15.69 -33.92 31.80
N LYS A 141 16.71 -33.37 31.13
CA LYS A 141 18.12 -33.61 31.44
C LYS A 141 18.46 -33.19 32.88
N ARG A 142 17.97 -32.04 33.33
CA ARG A 142 18.15 -31.56 34.71
C ARG A 142 17.45 -32.51 35.72
N LYS A 143 16.23 -32.93 35.43
CA LYS A 143 15.47 -33.89 36.27
C LYS A 143 16.18 -35.24 36.41
N LEU A 144 16.74 -35.76 35.34
CA LEU A 144 17.50 -37.00 35.32
C LEU A 144 18.81 -36.90 36.12
N SER A 145 19.41 -35.73 36.24
CA SER A 145 20.63 -35.52 37.05
C SER A 145 20.39 -35.49 38.55
N LYS A 146 19.19 -35.87 39.01
CA LYS A 146 18.79 -35.97 40.43
C LYS A 146 18.84 -34.69 41.26
N VAL A 147 18.89 -33.53 40.62
CA VAL A 147 18.72 -32.24 41.30
C VAL A 147 17.21 -32.01 41.48
N LYS A 148 16.69 -32.35 42.67
CA LYS A 148 15.31 -32.01 43.06
C LYS A 148 15.29 -30.53 43.48
N ASP A 149 14.95 -29.64 42.56
CA ASP A 149 14.68 -28.26 42.88
C ASP A 149 13.33 -27.84 42.25
N LEU A 150 12.35 -27.51 43.10
CA LEU A 150 11.01 -27.07 42.74
C LEU A 150 11.05 -25.83 41.81
N LYS A 151 12.12 -25.02 41.88
CA LYS A 151 12.32 -23.88 41.01
C LYS A 151 12.42 -24.22 39.52
N TYR A 152 12.92 -25.41 39.17
CA TYR A 152 13.04 -25.84 37.78
C TYR A 152 11.70 -26.11 37.10
N ASP A 153 10.72 -26.63 37.86
CA ASP A 153 9.38 -26.86 37.33
C ASP A 153 8.69 -25.50 37.04
N GLU A 154 8.88 -24.50 37.91
CA GLU A 154 8.37 -23.15 37.68
C GLU A 154 9.07 -22.43 36.51
N GLU A 155 10.39 -22.56 36.38
CA GLU A 155 11.13 -22.00 35.24
C GLU A 155 10.67 -22.62 33.92
N TYR A 156 10.51 -23.93 33.87
CA TYR A 156 10.02 -24.61 32.67
C TYR A 156 8.65 -24.10 32.24
N LEU A 157 7.70 -24.00 33.17
CA LEU A 157 6.38 -23.48 32.88
C LEU A 157 6.42 -22.03 32.37
N LYS A 158 7.22 -21.16 33.00
CA LYS A 158 7.40 -19.77 32.58
C LYS A 158 7.99 -19.67 31.16
N ASP A 159 8.96 -20.51 30.83
CA ASP A 159 9.58 -20.53 29.51
C ASP A 159 8.60 -20.99 28.43
N ILE A 160 7.80 -22.01 28.70
CA ILE A 160 6.74 -22.47 27.79
C ILE A 160 5.66 -21.42 27.62
N ASP A 161 5.16 -20.81 28.69
CA ASP A 161 4.15 -19.75 28.64
C ASP A 161 4.65 -18.53 27.83
N LYS A 162 5.92 -18.18 28.01
CA LYS A 162 6.56 -17.12 27.25
C LYS A 162 6.62 -17.42 25.76
N LEU A 163 6.96 -18.68 25.38
CA LEU A 163 6.99 -19.09 23.97
C LEU A 163 5.59 -19.08 23.36
N ASN A 164 4.56 -19.51 24.11
CA ASN A 164 3.17 -19.44 23.67
C ASN A 164 2.72 -17.99 23.44
N SER A 165 2.93 -17.11 24.43
CA SER A 165 2.59 -15.69 24.34
C SER A 165 3.34 -14.99 23.19
N ASP A 166 4.59 -15.37 22.93
CA ASP A 166 5.33 -14.81 21.80
C ASP A 166 4.81 -15.32 20.45
N MET A 167 4.32 -16.58 20.38
CA MET A 167 3.70 -17.10 19.16
C MET A 167 2.37 -16.42 18.86
N GLU A 168 1.48 -16.30 19.85
CA GLU A 168 0.22 -15.57 19.71
C GLU A 168 0.45 -14.12 19.25
N PHE A 169 1.44 -13.46 19.84
CA PHE A 169 1.83 -12.11 19.43
C PHE A 169 2.31 -12.05 17.98
N LEU A 170 3.10 -13.01 17.50
CA LEU A 170 3.56 -13.08 16.12
C LEU A 170 2.41 -13.34 15.14
N GLU A 171 1.43 -14.18 15.51
CA GLU A 171 0.21 -14.40 14.72
C GLU A 171 -0.60 -13.10 14.57
N GLN A 172 -0.80 -12.38 15.67
CA GLN A 172 -1.48 -11.08 15.63
C GLN A 172 -0.72 -10.05 14.78
N CYS A 173 0.62 -10.05 14.86
CA CYS A 173 1.45 -9.17 14.02
C CYS A 173 1.41 -9.54 12.53
N ASN A 174 1.17 -10.80 12.19
CA ASN A 174 1.06 -11.27 10.81
C ASN A 174 -0.24 -10.80 10.16
N ILE A 175 -1.31 -10.68 10.93
CA ILE A 175 -2.61 -10.13 10.52
C ILE A 175 -2.61 -8.64 10.87
N GLY A 176 -2.79 -7.76 9.91
CA GLY A 176 -2.96 -6.33 10.21
C GLY A 176 -2.34 -5.38 9.21
N GLY A 177 -2.53 -4.07 9.46
CA GLY A 177 -2.16 -2.98 8.57
C GLY A 177 -0.64 -2.81 8.35
N GLU A 178 -0.32 -1.89 7.47
CA GLU A 178 1.07 -1.60 7.07
C GLU A 178 1.92 -1.02 8.20
N TYR A 179 1.29 -0.31 9.14
CA TYR A 179 1.98 0.33 10.27
C TYR A 179 2.06 -0.59 11.48
N MET A 180 3.25 -0.68 12.07
CA MET A 180 3.51 -1.36 13.34
C MET A 180 4.25 -0.41 14.29
N ASP A 181 3.74 -0.26 15.51
CA ASP A 181 4.39 0.56 16.55
C ASP A 181 5.84 0.11 16.79
N PRO A 182 6.80 1.03 16.95
CA PRO A 182 8.21 0.71 17.19
C PRO A 182 8.48 -0.22 18.38
N LYS A 183 7.63 -0.17 19.42
CA LYS A 183 7.74 -1.10 20.57
C LYS A 183 7.41 -2.53 20.16
N LEU A 184 6.38 -2.71 19.33
CA LEU A 184 6.00 -4.03 18.82
C LEU A 184 7.08 -4.57 17.86
N GLN A 185 7.64 -3.70 17.00
CA GLN A 185 8.79 -4.07 16.15
C GLN A 185 9.98 -4.55 16.98
N SER A 186 10.30 -3.86 18.07
CA SER A 186 11.39 -4.24 18.98
C SER A 186 11.15 -5.62 19.61
N ARG A 187 9.88 -5.96 19.96
CA ARG A 187 9.53 -7.30 20.47
C ARG A 187 9.73 -8.38 19.40
N VAL A 188 9.28 -8.14 18.16
CA VAL A 188 9.50 -9.07 17.03
C VAL A 188 11.00 -9.33 16.84
N ILE A 189 11.83 -8.28 16.82
CA ILE A 189 13.28 -8.40 16.69
C ILE A 189 13.88 -9.21 17.84
N SER A 190 13.43 -9.00 19.07
CA SER A 190 13.89 -9.74 20.25
C SER A 190 13.56 -11.23 20.15
N ILE A 191 12.34 -11.57 19.71
CA ILE A 191 11.93 -12.96 19.49
C ILE A 191 12.78 -13.61 18.41
N GLY A 192 13.03 -12.89 17.29
CA GLY A 192 13.83 -13.39 16.16
C GLY A 192 15.32 -13.66 16.49
N LYS A 193 15.84 -13.12 17.59
CA LYS A 193 17.24 -13.37 18.03
C LYS A 193 17.42 -14.71 18.77
N ARG A 194 16.35 -15.41 19.11
CA ARG A 194 16.45 -16.71 19.76
C ARG A 194 17.10 -17.75 18.85
N LYS A 195 18.02 -18.51 19.39
CA LYS A 195 18.75 -19.56 18.68
C LYS A 195 18.26 -20.92 19.16
N PHE A 196 18.21 -21.88 18.26
CA PHE A 196 18.06 -23.30 18.56
C PHE A 196 19.32 -23.81 19.28
N LYS A 197 19.16 -24.77 20.12
CA LYS A 197 20.26 -25.44 20.83
C LYS A 197 20.47 -26.85 20.35
#